data_36ead1bda8a98e2413eba89ff396d85a
#
_entry.id   36ead1bda8a98e2413eba89ff396d85a
#
_cell.length_a   1.000
_cell.length_b   1.000
_cell.length_c   1.000
_cell.angle_alpha   90.00
_cell.angle_beta   90.00
_cell.angle_gamma   90.00
#
_symmetry.space_group_name_H-M   'P 1'
#
loop_
_entity.id
_entity.type
_entity.pdbx_description
1 polymer ?
#
loop_
_entity_poly.entity_id
_entity_poly.type
_entity_poly.pdbx_seq_one_letter_code
_entity_poly.pdbx_strand_id
1 'polypeptide(L)'
;VTFTSITGGHKKATVVPTTIRADRMQESLVRVGENAEFAFNFELRHTMYDNLLLGMMCQAAYSIATVTAVAQTVDTADNSFNRTTGSYVTDGVVAGMWIKTTGFVDSSNNGTFRVLTVVALKITVDPPTPDLTTNATPASATISGKMVRNGVTPRSFCIEQRFNDITQFSSFTGMRPNQ
;
A
#
# COMPACT_ATOMS: atom_id res chain seq x y z
N VAL A 1 -4.03 10.64 11.72
CA VAL A 1 -2.62 10.34 11.36
C VAL A 1 -1.74 11.27 12.20
N THR A 2 -0.69 10.72 12.82
CA THR A 2 0.22 11.49 13.67
C THR A 2 1.53 11.71 12.92
N PHE A 3 1.94 12.95 12.74
CA PHE A 3 3.22 13.31 12.13
C PHE A 3 4.20 13.79 13.19
N THR A 4 5.47 13.50 13.01
CA THR A 4 6.56 14.02 13.87
C THR A 4 7.00 15.42 13.44
N SER A 5 6.94 15.69 12.14
CA SER A 5 7.12 17.04 11.62
C SER A 5 6.39 17.22 10.28
N ILE A 6 6.02 18.46 9.99
CA ILE A 6 5.42 18.86 8.72
C ILE A 6 6.19 20.07 8.23
N THR A 7 6.64 20.03 6.99
CA THR A 7 7.28 21.15 6.30
C THR A 7 6.60 21.35 4.97
N GLY A 8 6.35 22.59 4.60
CA GLY A 8 5.71 22.91 3.33
C GLY A 8 4.79 24.08 3.41
N GLY A 9 4.10 24.33 2.34
CA GLY A 9 3.15 25.43 2.25
C GLY A 9 2.77 25.75 0.81
N HIS A 10 2.00 26.81 0.70
CA HIS A 10 1.51 27.35 -0.55
C HIS A 10 2.54 28.34 -1.14
N LYS A 11 2.90 28.13 -2.39
CA LYS A 11 3.79 29.00 -3.15
C LYS A 11 3.02 29.63 -4.32
N LYS A 12 3.14 30.95 -4.45
CA LYS A 12 2.59 31.71 -5.60
C LYS A 12 3.71 32.00 -6.58
N ALA A 13 3.52 31.64 -7.84
CA ALA A 13 4.40 32.05 -8.92
C ALA A 13 3.89 33.37 -9.49
N THR A 14 4.76 34.38 -9.53
CA THR A 14 4.46 35.69 -10.05
C THR A 14 5.47 36.06 -11.15
N VAL A 15 5.02 36.78 -12.14
CA VAL A 15 5.86 37.32 -13.22
C VAL A 15 5.67 38.84 -13.28
N VAL A 16 6.76 39.54 -13.46
CA VAL A 16 6.74 40.97 -13.79
C VAL A 16 6.50 41.10 -15.29
N PRO A 17 5.41 41.73 -15.72
CA PRO A 17 5.22 41.99 -17.15
C PRO A 17 6.33 42.89 -17.71
N THR A 18 6.77 42.59 -18.91
CA THR A 18 7.77 43.41 -19.65
C THR A 18 7.13 44.52 -20.50
N THR A 19 5.86 44.80 -20.24
CA THR A 19 5.12 45.86 -20.93
C THR A 19 5.75 47.24 -20.66
N ILE A 20 6.03 47.98 -21.71
CA ILE A 20 6.52 49.34 -21.62
C ILE A 20 5.31 50.28 -21.48
N ARG A 21 5.17 50.87 -20.29
CA ARG A 21 4.13 51.87 -20.03
C ARG A 21 4.62 53.27 -20.42
N ALA A 22 3.69 54.11 -20.84
CA ALA A 22 4.01 55.48 -21.23
C ALA A 22 4.51 56.34 -20.04
N ASP A 23 4.15 55.95 -18.82
CA ASP A 23 4.56 56.60 -17.54
C ASP A 23 5.91 56.10 -17.02
N ARG A 24 6.59 55.16 -17.71
CA ARG A 24 7.84 54.51 -17.34
C ARG A 24 7.77 53.77 -15.98
N MET A 25 6.56 53.52 -15.48
CA MET A 25 6.34 52.75 -14.24
C MET A 25 6.26 51.25 -14.57
N GLN A 26 6.76 50.45 -13.63
CA GLN A 26 6.64 48.98 -13.75
C GLN A 26 5.19 48.57 -13.45
N GLU A 27 4.64 47.68 -14.21
CA GLU A 27 3.31 47.16 -14.00
C GLU A 27 3.29 46.20 -12.75
N SER A 28 2.13 46.07 -12.16
CA SER A 28 1.97 45.20 -10.99
C SER A 28 2.28 43.73 -11.31
N LEU A 29 2.80 43.03 -10.35
CA LEU A 29 3.07 41.60 -10.45
C LEU A 29 1.81 40.81 -10.86
N VAL A 30 1.93 40.02 -11.91
CA VAL A 30 0.87 39.12 -12.36
C VAL A 30 1.12 37.75 -11.79
N ARG A 31 0.11 37.17 -11.13
CA ARG A 31 0.13 35.82 -10.63
C ARG A 31 -0.10 34.86 -11.80
N VAL A 32 0.87 33.98 -12.08
CA VAL A 32 0.85 33.03 -13.22
C VAL A 32 0.60 31.60 -12.78
N GLY A 33 0.69 31.32 -11.48
CA GLY A 33 0.42 29.97 -10.98
C GLY A 33 0.45 29.86 -9.46
N GLU A 34 0.01 28.73 -8.99
CA GLU A 34 0.06 28.33 -7.58
C GLU A 34 0.55 26.89 -7.49
N ASN A 35 1.36 26.62 -6.49
CA ASN A 35 1.76 25.28 -6.13
C ASN A 35 1.73 25.13 -4.60
N ALA A 36 1.37 23.94 -4.12
CA ALA A 36 1.47 23.58 -2.73
C ALA A 36 2.27 22.29 -2.59
N GLU A 37 3.28 22.32 -1.73
CA GLU A 37 4.14 21.19 -1.45
C GLU A 37 4.21 20.98 0.06
N PHE A 38 4.10 19.71 0.47
CA PHE A 38 4.21 19.30 1.86
C PHE A 38 5.12 18.10 1.99
N ALA A 39 6.01 18.13 2.96
CA ALA A 39 6.80 16.99 3.39
C ALA A 39 6.38 16.61 4.82
N PHE A 40 6.16 15.33 5.03
CA PHE A 40 5.73 14.77 6.30
C PHE A 40 6.75 13.76 6.80
N ASN A 41 7.17 13.90 8.05
CA ASN A 41 7.91 12.86 8.75
C ASN A 41 6.96 12.18 9.75
N PHE A 42 7.00 10.85 9.79
CA PHE A 42 6.13 10.07 10.66
C PHE A 42 6.81 8.76 11.08
N GLU A 43 6.40 8.24 12.24
CA GLU A 43 6.73 6.89 12.66
C GLU A 43 5.73 5.92 12.05
N LEU A 44 6.21 4.90 11.34
CA LEU A 44 5.34 3.91 10.72
C LEU A 44 4.63 3.10 11.81
N ARG A 45 3.30 3.21 11.85
CA ARG A 45 2.43 2.44 12.76
C ARG A 45 1.48 1.57 11.95
N HIS A 46 1.23 0.39 12.47
CA HIS A 46 0.32 -0.58 11.84
C HIS A 46 -1.05 0.05 11.55
N THR A 47 -1.55 -0.10 10.35
CA THR A 47 -2.84 0.38 9.79
C THR A 47 -3.03 1.89 9.68
N MET A 48 -2.26 2.71 10.38
CA MET A 48 -2.49 4.16 10.43
C MET A 48 -2.22 4.86 9.09
N TYR A 49 -1.24 4.38 8.34
CA TYR A 49 -0.76 5.00 7.08
C TYR A 49 -1.15 4.21 5.84
N ASP A 50 -2.05 3.25 5.97
CA ASP A 50 -2.44 2.35 4.87
C ASP A 50 -2.87 3.11 3.61
N ASN A 51 -3.71 4.14 3.76
CA ASN A 51 -4.16 4.94 2.62
C ASN A 51 -3.04 5.75 1.97
N LEU A 52 -2.10 6.27 2.78
CA LEU A 52 -0.95 7.02 2.27
C LEU A 52 -0.02 6.08 1.49
N LEU A 53 0.27 4.90 2.03
CA LEU A 53 1.08 3.87 1.36
C LEU A 53 0.43 3.43 0.03
N LEU A 54 -0.88 3.20 0.01
CA LEU A 54 -1.61 2.89 -1.23
C LEU A 54 -1.52 4.02 -2.26
N GLY A 55 -1.55 5.28 -1.80
CA GLY A 55 -1.38 6.45 -2.66
C GLY A 55 0.02 6.53 -3.24
N MET A 56 1.06 6.34 -2.43
CA MET A 56 2.47 6.33 -2.85
C MET A 56 2.76 5.22 -3.85
N MET A 57 2.10 4.06 -3.71
CA MET A 57 2.28 2.91 -4.60
C MET A 57 1.30 2.89 -5.78
N CYS A 58 0.52 3.95 -5.99
CA CYS A 58 -0.52 4.02 -7.03
C CYS A 58 -1.45 2.80 -7.08
N GLN A 59 -1.78 2.24 -5.91
CA GLN A 59 -2.63 1.07 -5.80
C GLN A 59 -4.03 1.45 -5.30
N ALA A 60 -5.08 0.95 -5.96
CA ALA A 60 -6.47 1.24 -5.59
C ALA A 60 -6.87 0.61 -4.25
N ALA A 61 -6.38 -0.59 -3.97
CA ALA A 61 -6.64 -1.34 -2.75
C ALA A 61 -5.52 -2.34 -2.49
N TYR A 62 -5.43 -2.86 -1.26
CA TYR A 62 -4.53 -3.97 -0.97
C TYR A 62 -4.90 -5.20 -1.81
N SER A 63 -3.88 -5.95 -2.25
CA SER A 63 -4.07 -7.33 -2.69
C SER A 63 -4.32 -8.16 -1.43
N ILE A 64 -5.53 -8.69 -1.29
CA ILE A 64 -5.95 -9.50 -0.13
C ILE A 64 -6.14 -10.92 -0.60
N ALA A 65 -5.49 -11.87 0.06
CA ALA A 65 -5.72 -13.29 -0.11
C ALA A 65 -6.55 -13.81 1.08
N THR A 66 -7.62 -14.54 0.78
CA THR A 66 -8.45 -15.19 1.79
C THR A 66 -8.94 -16.54 1.28
N VAL A 67 -8.39 -17.60 1.84
CA VAL A 67 -8.83 -18.99 1.63
C VAL A 67 -9.31 -19.49 2.98
N THR A 68 -10.61 -19.70 3.14
CA THR A 68 -11.20 -20.06 4.44
C THR A 68 -11.67 -21.50 4.44
N ALA A 69 -11.17 -22.28 5.40
CA ALA A 69 -11.62 -23.65 5.68
C ALA A 69 -11.67 -24.57 4.44
N VAL A 70 -10.71 -24.43 3.55
CA VAL A 70 -10.58 -25.31 2.36
C VAL A 70 -9.71 -26.50 2.69
N ALA A 71 -10.09 -27.68 2.16
CA ALA A 71 -9.28 -28.89 2.27
C ALA A 71 -7.96 -28.73 1.53
N GLN A 72 -6.86 -28.75 2.26
CA GLN A 72 -5.51 -28.54 1.75
C GLN A 72 -4.55 -29.63 2.23
N THR A 73 -3.63 -29.98 1.36
CA THR A 73 -2.50 -30.87 1.68
C THR A 73 -1.19 -30.10 1.62
N VAL A 74 -0.18 -30.60 2.29
CA VAL A 74 1.18 -30.04 2.28
C VAL A 74 2.13 -31.05 1.69
N ASP A 75 2.97 -30.61 0.76
CA ASP A 75 4.03 -31.40 0.17
C ASP A 75 5.38 -30.73 0.45
N THR A 76 6.26 -31.48 1.08
CA THR A 76 7.60 -31.02 1.48
C THR A 76 8.62 -31.13 0.34
N ALA A 77 8.33 -31.92 -0.70
CA ALA A 77 9.25 -32.08 -1.83
C ALA A 77 9.52 -30.76 -2.56
N ASP A 78 8.54 -29.86 -2.56
CA ASP A 78 8.63 -28.56 -3.20
C ASP A 78 8.09 -27.41 -2.32
N ASN A 79 7.92 -27.67 -1.02
CA ASN A 79 7.41 -26.70 -0.02
C ASN A 79 6.10 -26.06 -0.48
N SER A 80 5.08 -26.87 -0.71
CA SER A 80 3.84 -26.39 -1.27
C SER A 80 2.59 -26.73 -0.47
N PHE A 81 1.61 -25.82 -0.57
CA PHE A 81 0.23 -26.02 -0.15
C PHE A 81 -0.62 -26.32 -1.38
N ASN A 82 -1.34 -27.43 -1.36
CA ASN A 82 -2.11 -27.95 -2.49
C ASN A 82 -3.57 -28.12 -2.13
N ARG A 83 -4.46 -27.90 -3.08
CA ARG A 83 -5.90 -28.14 -2.95
C ARG A 83 -6.46 -28.79 -4.21
N THR A 84 -7.61 -29.43 -4.10
CA THR A 84 -8.26 -30.12 -5.22
C THR A 84 -9.35 -29.29 -5.89
N THR A 85 -9.85 -28.26 -5.22
CA THR A 85 -10.97 -27.43 -5.71
C THR A 85 -10.70 -25.95 -5.50
N GLY A 86 -11.33 -25.10 -6.30
CA GLY A 86 -11.15 -23.64 -6.26
C GLY A 86 -9.86 -23.16 -6.93
N SER A 87 -9.44 -21.94 -6.65
CA SER A 87 -8.20 -21.39 -7.22
C SER A 87 -7.56 -20.37 -6.28
N TYR A 88 -6.33 -20.59 -5.88
CA TYR A 88 -5.53 -19.65 -5.11
C TYR A 88 -5.36 -18.31 -5.82
N VAL A 89 -5.30 -18.31 -7.15
CA VAL A 89 -5.19 -17.09 -7.96
C VAL A 89 -6.45 -16.25 -7.84
N THR A 90 -7.65 -16.88 -7.94
CA THR A 90 -8.92 -16.15 -7.79
C THR A 90 -9.17 -15.70 -6.35
N ASP A 91 -8.63 -16.41 -5.37
CA ASP A 91 -8.70 -16.03 -3.96
C ASP A 91 -7.69 -14.93 -3.57
N GLY A 92 -6.96 -14.39 -4.56
CA GLY A 92 -6.12 -13.22 -4.39
C GLY A 92 -4.69 -13.51 -3.95
N VAL A 93 -4.25 -14.76 -3.88
CA VAL A 93 -2.84 -15.09 -3.60
C VAL A 93 -1.98 -14.68 -4.79
N VAL A 94 -0.87 -13.99 -4.50
CA VAL A 94 0.09 -13.56 -5.52
C VAL A 94 1.52 -13.86 -5.07
N ALA A 95 2.42 -14.08 -6.05
CA ALA A 95 3.84 -14.28 -5.76
C ALA A 95 4.44 -13.08 -5.03
N GLY A 96 5.33 -13.35 -4.08
CA GLY A 96 5.93 -12.35 -3.20
C GLY A 96 5.09 -11.98 -1.98
N MET A 97 3.83 -12.40 -1.90
CA MET A 97 2.96 -12.14 -0.74
C MET A 97 3.42 -12.94 0.47
N TRP A 98 3.33 -12.33 1.66
CA TRP A 98 3.40 -13.03 2.92
C TRP A 98 2.00 -13.53 3.28
N ILE A 99 1.86 -14.82 3.46
CA ILE A 99 0.62 -15.49 3.85
C ILE A 99 0.75 -16.06 5.26
N LYS A 100 -0.34 -16.05 5.99
CA LYS A 100 -0.48 -16.74 7.26
C LYS A 100 -1.38 -17.95 7.06
N THR A 101 -0.88 -19.13 7.44
CA THR A 101 -1.63 -20.38 7.41
C THR A 101 -2.05 -20.79 8.82
N THR A 102 -3.23 -21.37 8.94
CA THR A 102 -3.77 -21.89 10.21
C THR A 102 -4.71 -23.06 9.94
N GLY A 103 -4.86 -23.96 10.91
CA GLY A 103 -5.80 -25.08 10.82
C GLY A 103 -5.19 -26.39 10.34
N PHE A 104 -3.88 -26.44 10.10
CA PHE A 104 -3.19 -27.72 9.90
C PHE A 104 -2.95 -28.42 11.22
N VAL A 105 -2.95 -29.77 11.20
CA VAL A 105 -2.68 -30.59 12.39
C VAL A 105 -1.25 -30.38 12.87
N ASP A 106 -0.29 -30.41 11.93
CA ASP A 106 1.11 -30.17 12.24
C ASP A 106 1.36 -28.67 12.42
N SER A 107 1.96 -28.33 13.55
CA SER A 107 2.24 -26.94 13.92
C SER A 107 3.24 -26.26 12.99
N SER A 108 4.16 -27.00 12.37
CA SER A 108 5.12 -26.48 11.38
C SER A 108 4.45 -25.95 10.12
N ASN A 109 3.25 -26.45 9.79
CA ASN A 109 2.46 -25.99 8.66
C ASN A 109 1.58 -24.76 8.99
N ASN A 110 1.53 -24.37 10.26
CA ASN A 110 0.83 -23.18 10.73
C ASN A 110 1.84 -22.08 11.01
N GLY A 111 1.81 -21.02 10.23
CA GLY A 111 2.80 -19.96 10.37
C GLY A 111 2.67 -18.88 9.32
N THR A 112 3.73 -18.13 9.14
CA THR A 112 3.81 -17.08 8.12
C THR A 112 4.86 -17.47 7.09
N PHE A 113 4.44 -17.57 5.83
CA PHE A 113 5.27 -18.02 4.72
C PHE A 113 5.26 -17.01 3.58
N ARG A 114 6.39 -16.91 2.87
CA ARG A 114 6.47 -16.09 1.66
C ARG A 114 6.14 -16.94 0.45
N VAL A 115 5.20 -16.47 -0.36
CA VAL A 115 4.81 -17.14 -1.61
C VAL A 115 5.88 -16.92 -2.68
N LEU A 116 6.43 -17.99 -3.22
CA LEU A 116 7.33 -17.96 -4.38
C LEU A 116 6.53 -17.99 -5.69
N THR A 117 5.70 -19.01 -5.85
CA THR A 117 4.87 -19.17 -7.03
C THR A 117 3.44 -19.52 -6.65
N VAL A 118 2.50 -19.16 -7.49
CA VAL A 118 1.09 -19.48 -7.32
C VAL A 118 0.49 -19.91 -8.65
N VAL A 119 -0.22 -21.03 -8.62
CA VAL A 119 -1.08 -21.51 -9.70
C VAL A 119 -2.45 -21.87 -9.10
N ALA A 120 -3.42 -22.21 -9.92
CA ALA A 120 -4.79 -22.41 -9.44
C ALA A 120 -4.90 -23.34 -8.22
N LEU A 121 -4.22 -24.46 -8.21
CA LEU A 121 -4.35 -25.48 -7.17
C LEU A 121 -3.13 -25.63 -6.25
N LYS A 122 -2.09 -24.80 -6.45
CA LYS A 122 -0.83 -24.94 -5.73
C LYS A 122 -0.20 -23.59 -5.42
N ILE A 123 0.30 -23.46 -4.20
CA ILE A 123 1.16 -22.37 -3.74
C ILE A 123 2.50 -22.99 -3.35
N THR A 124 3.60 -22.53 -3.92
CA THR A 124 4.94 -22.86 -3.45
C THR A 124 5.46 -21.73 -2.58
N VAL A 125 6.05 -22.05 -1.45
CA VAL A 125 6.59 -21.06 -0.51
C VAL A 125 8.11 -21.19 -0.37
N ASP A 126 8.75 -20.14 0.10
CA ASP A 126 10.16 -20.17 0.49
C ASP A 126 10.35 -21.28 1.56
N PRO A 127 11.45 -22.06 1.50
CA PRO A 127 11.73 -23.07 2.53
C PRO A 127 11.67 -22.42 3.92
N PRO A 128 10.72 -22.84 4.77
CA PRO A 128 10.61 -22.27 6.11
C PRO A 128 11.62 -22.91 7.06
N THR A 129 11.84 -22.26 8.19
CA THR A 129 12.57 -22.84 9.31
C THR A 129 11.70 -22.72 10.57
N PRO A 130 11.20 -23.84 11.15
CA PRO A 130 11.38 -25.23 10.73
C PRO A 130 10.70 -25.57 9.39
N ASP A 131 11.17 -26.64 8.76
CA ASP A 131 10.60 -27.14 7.51
C ASP A 131 9.13 -27.53 7.65
N LEU A 132 8.39 -27.45 6.53
CA LEU A 132 7.03 -27.98 6.46
C LEU A 132 7.02 -29.49 6.74
N THR A 133 5.91 -29.98 7.27
CA THR A 133 5.65 -31.41 7.44
C THR A 133 4.62 -31.86 6.40
N THR A 134 4.93 -32.94 5.69
CA THR A 134 4.00 -33.50 4.71
C THR A 134 2.67 -33.86 5.37
N ASN A 135 1.60 -33.32 4.84
CA ASN A 135 0.23 -33.62 5.23
C ASN A 135 -0.54 -34.11 4.00
N ALA A 136 -0.56 -35.44 3.82
CA ALA A 136 -1.26 -36.06 2.71
C ALA A 136 -2.78 -36.11 2.91
N THR A 137 -3.24 -36.11 4.17
CA THR A 137 -4.67 -36.04 4.48
C THR A 137 -5.11 -34.58 4.42
N PRO A 138 -6.11 -34.24 3.60
CA PRO A 138 -6.54 -32.85 3.49
C PRO A 138 -7.00 -32.28 4.83
N ALA A 139 -6.42 -31.16 5.24
CA ALA A 139 -6.81 -30.40 6.41
C ALA A 139 -7.68 -29.19 6.01
N SER A 140 -8.71 -28.92 6.81
CA SER A 140 -9.51 -27.71 6.65
C SER A 140 -8.73 -26.50 7.14
N ALA A 141 -7.87 -25.97 6.27
CA ALA A 141 -6.94 -24.89 6.60
C ALA A 141 -7.40 -23.54 6.03
N THR A 142 -6.97 -22.49 6.72
CA THR A 142 -7.20 -21.11 6.30
C THR A 142 -5.88 -20.46 5.94
N ILE A 143 -5.84 -19.78 4.79
CA ILE A 143 -4.73 -18.94 4.35
C ILE A 143 -5.21 -17.52 4.25
N SER A 144 -4.50 -16.59 4.85
CA SER A 144 -4.76 -15.16 4.76
C SER A 144 -3.48 -14.40 4.45
N GLY A 145 -3.59 -13.37 3.64
CA GLY A 145 -2.45 -12.51 3.30
C GLY A 145 -2.90 -11.13 2.87
N LYS A 146 -2.02 -10.15 3.01
CA LYS A 146 -2.26 -8.77 2.58
C LYS A 146 -0.96 -8.20 2.03
N MET A 147 -1.04 -7.58 0.87
CA MET A 147 0.14 -7.04 0.18
C MET A 147 -0.15 -5.69 -0.46
N VAL A 148 0.83 -4.77 -0.36
CA VAL A 148 0.91 -3.56 -1.18
C VAL A 148 1.97 -3.78 -2.25
N ARG A 149 1.65 -3.39 -3.48
CA ARG A 149 2.58 -3.45 -4.62
C ARG A 149 2.37 -2.25 -5.54
N ASN A 150 3.30 -2.01 -6.44
CA ASN A 150 3.15 -0.97 -7.44
C ASN A 150 1.90 -1.19 -8.28
N GLY A 151 1.10 -0.17 -8.40
CA GLY A 151 -0.10 -0.11 -9.23
C GLY A 151 -0.01 1.02 -10.25
N VAL A 152 -1.13 1.29 -10.90
CA VAL A 152 -1.25 2.34 -11.92
C VAL A 152 -2.40 3.32 -11.63
N THR A 153 -3.05 3.17 -10.49
CA THR A 153 -4.21 3.99 -10.11
C THR A 153 -3.75 5.14 -9.22
N PRO A 154 -3.64 6.36 -9.74
CA PRO A 154 -3.22 7.51 -8.94
C PRO A 154 -4.28 7.84 -7.90
N ARG A 155 -3.84 8.23 -6.71
CA ARG A 155 -4.69 8.74 -5.64
C ARG A 155 -4.36 10.18 -5.33
N SER A 156 -5.38 10.95 -5.01
CA SER A 156 -5.23 12.30 -4.49
C SER A 156 -5.77 12.39 -3.08
N PHE A 157 -5.20 13.31 -2.32
CA PHE A 157 -5.53 13.55 -0.93
C PHE A 157 -5.98 15.00 -0.75
N CYS A 158 -6.82 15.21 0.25
CA CYS A 158 -7.08 16.53 0.80
C CYS A 158 -6.23 16.66 2.07
N ILE A 159 -5.45 17.74 2.15
CA ILE A 159 -4.66 18.09 3.33
C ILE A 159 -5.28 19.32 3.93
N GLU A 160 -5.64 19.24 5.20
CA GLU A 160 -6.14 20.37 5.97
C GLU A 160 -5.10 20.77 7.01
N GLN A 161 -4.71 22.02 7.00
CA GLN A 161 -3.81 22.62 7.96
C GLN A 161 -4.60 23.53 8.89
N ARG A 162 -4.56 23.25 10.18
CA ARG A 162 -5.13 24.11 11.22
C ARG A 162 -4.06 24.99 11.84
N PHE A 163 -4.34 26.27 11.94
CA PHE A 163 -3.53 27.22 12.72
C PHE A 163 -4.13 27.33 14.12
N ASN A 164 -3.38 26.93 15.14
CA ASN A 164 -3.90 26.88 16.51
C ASN A 164 -3.98 28.26 17.21
N ASP A 165 -3.21 29.22 16.74
CA ASP A 165 -3.14 30.60 17.24
C ASP A 165 -4.27 31.47 16.68
N ILE A 166 -4.74 31.19 15.49
CA ILE A 166 -5.86 31.83 14.84
C ILE A 166 -6.84 30.74 14.41
N THR A 167 -8.11 30.88 14.71
CA THR A 167 -9.14 29.86 14.40
C THR A 167 -9.38 29.73 12.90
N GLN A 168 -8.31 29.49 12.12
CA GLN A 168 -8.35 29.40 10.67
C GLN A 168 -7.81 28.06 10.19
N PHE A 169 -8.30 27.65 9.02
CA PHE A 169 -7.92 26.43 8.35
C PHE A 169 -7.53 26.74 6.90
N SER A 170 -6.52 26.05 6.41
CA SER A 170 -6.20 25.99 4.99
C SER A 170 -6.41 24.57 4.47
N SER A 171 -7.18 24.43 3.41
CA SER A 171 -7.45 23.13 2.78
C SER A 171 -6.81 23.08 1.39
N PHE A 172 -6.06 22.01 1.15
CA PHE A 172 -5.36 21.73 -0.11
C PHE A 172 -5.92 20.45 -0.70
N THR A 173 -6.60 20.57 -1.82
CA THR A 173 -7.25 19.45 -2.51
C THR A 173 -6.40 19.00 -3.69
N GLY A 174 -6.56 17.73 -4.11
CA GLY A 174 -5.86 17.20 -5.27
C GLY A 174 -4.38 16.92 -5.06
N MET A 175 -3.91 16.94 -3.80
CA MET A 175 -2.52 16.64 -3.47
C MET A 175 -2.17 15.20 -3.82
N ARG A 176 -1.04 15.00 -4.47
CA ARG A 176 -0.55 13.66 -4.85
C ARG A 176 0.82 13.42 -4.23
N PRO A 177 1.12 12.16 -3.84
CA PRO A 177 2.48 11.80 -3.48
C PRO A 177 3.42 12.07 -4.65
N ASN A 178 4.59 12.65 -4.36
CA ASN A 178 5.66 12.77 -5.34
C ASN A 178 6.33 11.40 -5.52
N GLN A 179 6.45 10.95 -6.75
CA GLN A 179 7.04 9.65 -7.13
C GLN A 179 8.34 9.87 -7.86
#